data_4c5dc23c6de7159212eeced1ab75b51c
#
_entry.id   4c5dc23c6de7159212eeced1ab75b51c
#
_cell.length_a   1.000
_cell.length_b   1.000
_cell.length_c   1.000
_cell.angle_alpha   90.00
_cell.angle_beta   90.00
_cell.angle_gamma   90.00
#
_symmetry.space_group_name_H-M   'P 1'
#
loop_
_entity.id
_entity.type
_entity.pdbx_description
1 polymer ?
#
loop_
_entity_poly.entity_id
_entity_poly.type
_entity_poly.pdbx_seq_one_letter_code
_entity_poly.pdbx_strand_id
1 'polypeptide(L)'
;RFEVVTGVQTCALPIYLLQKGGRPVNTELKNAVKATDSKAQYDTSAKRLLGQKSILAHILVKTVDEFKGMNPKDVVDCIEGTPHISTVPVEPGLTNAASEKNGERLVGFNTENEEINEGLVRFDIVFYVRMRDGLSQIIINVEAQKDEPKGYEILNRAIFYVSRLISSQKERDFENSSYDDIKRVYSIWVCMNMEESSMSHVHLTKEDLIGSYQWKGNLDLLNIIMLGLAKNLPEHDETYELHRLLGALLSQELTIDEKLNIIGNEYDI
;
A
#
# COMPACT_ATOMS: atom_id res chain seq x y z
N ARG A 1 54.05 47.05 -22.34
CA ARG A 1 54.19 46.08 -21.21
C ARG A 1 52.83 45.58 -20.91
N PHE A 2 52.58 44.34 -21.30
CA PHE A 2 51.31 43.60 -21.02
C PHE A 2 51.64 42.69 -19.86
N GLU A 3 50.87 42.79 -18.76
CA GLU A 3 50.81 41.78 -17.70
C GLU A 3 49.62 40.88 -17.97
N VAL A 4 49.88 39.58 -18.11
CA VAL A 4 48.91 38.53 -18.22
C VAL A 4 48.63 38.01 -16.82
N VAL A 5 47.39 38.18 -16.33
CA VAL A 5 46.93 37.57 -15.11
C VAL A 5 46.23 36.24 -15.46
N THR A 6 46.90 35.15 -15.16
CA THR A 6 46.33 33.80 -15.27
C THR A 6 45.45 33.51 -14.06
N GLY A 7 44.13 33.55 -14.28
CA GLY A 7 43.16 33.09 -13.30
C GLY A 7 43.05 31.55 -13.32
N VAL A 8 43.57 30.90 -12.30
CA VAL A 8 43.31 29.45 -12.08
C VAL A 8 41.95 29.31 -11.46
N GLN A 9 40.99 28.85 -12.24
CA GLN A 9 39.70 28.40 -11.75
C GLN A 9 39.86 27.01 -11.12
N THR A 10 39.89 26.93 -9.79
CA THR A 10 39.78 25.69 -9.04
C THR A 10 38.34 25.23 -9.08
N CYS A 11 38.01 24.23 -9.91
CA CYS A 11 36.78 23.45 -9.81
C CYS A 11 36.79 22.68 -8.48
N ALA A 12 36.05 23.18 -7.50
CA ALA A 12 35.77 22.41 -6.30
C ALA A 12 34.73 21.32 -6.68
N LEU A 13 35.21 20.11 -6.77
CA LEU A 13 34.33 18.91 -6.80
C LEU A 13 33.54 18.86 -5.49
N PRO A 14 32.22 18.55 -5.53
CA PRO A 14 31.47 18.39 -4.31
C PRO A 14 32.05 17.21 -3.53
N ILE A 15 32.46 17.46 -2.30
CA ILE A 15 32.91 16.43 -1.37
C ILE A 15 31.70 15.56 -1.05
N TYR A 16 31.62 14.38 -1.66
CA TYR A 16 30.74 13.29 -1.21
C TYR A 16 31.27 12.87 0.17
N LEU A 17 30.59 13.29 1.22
CA LEU A 17 30.71 12.68 2.54
C LEU A 17 30.26 11.22 2.40
N LEU A 18 31.24 10.33 2.29
CA LEU A 18 31.07 8.89 2.42
C LEU A 18 30.58 8.62 3.86
N GLN A 19 29.27 8.57 4.04
CA GLN A 19 28.67 7.95 5.21
C GLN A 19 28.94 6.45 5.12
N LYS A 20 29.39 5.89 6.23
CA LYS A 20 29.79 4.48 6.37
C LYS A 20 28.68 3.56 5.84
N GLY A 21 28.92 2.87 4.74
CA GLY A 21 28.42 1.54 4.42
C GLY A 21 26.94 1.35 4.04
N GLY A 22 26.08 2.37 4.03
CA GLY A 22 24.67 2.24 3.63
C GLY A 22 24.45 2.45 2.12
N ARG A 23 23.57 1.64 1.51
CA ARG A 23 23.11 1.88 0.14
C ARG A 23 22.32 3.20 0.08
N PRO A 24 22.39 3.97 -1.04
CA PRO A 24 21.64 5.22 -1.16
C PRO A 24 20.13 4.92 -1.24
N VAL A 25 19.37 5.40 -0.26
CA VAL A 25 17.90 5.36 -0.26
C VAL A 25 17.36 6.31 -1.33
N ASN A 26 16.33 5.88 -2.06
CA ASN A 26 15.66 6.69 -3.08
C ASN A 26 15.28 8.08 -2.53
N THR A 27 15.53 9.12 -3.33
CA THR A 27 15.33 10.53 -2.91
C THR A 27 13.85 10.82 -2.56
N GLU A 28 12.89 10.23 -3.27
CA GLU A 28 11.46 10.40 -3.00
C GLU A 28 11.08 9.78 -1.67
N LEU A 29 11.54 8.56 -1.39
CA LEU A 29 11.32 7.88 -0.12
C LEU A 29 11.97 8.65 1.03
N LYS A 30 13.20 9.16 0.83
CA LYS A 30 13.88 10.01 1.81
C LYS A 30 13.08 11.27 2.15
N ASN A 31 12.47 11.92 1.16
CA ASN A 31 11.63 13.09 1.36
C ASN A 31 10.32 12.73 2.06
N ALA A 32 9.71 11.59 1.71
CA ALA A 32 8.50 11.09 2.35
C ALA A 32 8.74 10.75 3.83
N VAL A 33 9.85 10.07 4.16
CA VAL A 33 10.27 9.78 5.54
C VAL A 33 10.47 11.06 6.36
N LYS A 34 11.12 12.09 5.78
CA LYS A 34 11.30 13.39 6.45
C LYS A 34 9.98 14.09 6.76
N ALA A 35 8.97 13.93 5.88
CA ALA A 35 7.66 14.54 6.08
C ALA A 35 6.86 13.92 7.24
N THR A 36 7.19 12.70 7.70
CA THR A 36 6.49 12.05 8.84
C THR A 36 6.86 12.61 10.21
N ASP A 37 7.85 13.48 10.32
CA ASP A 37 8.35 14.00 11.59
C ASP A 37 7.43 15.05 12.24
N SER A 38 6.44 15.56 11.52
CA SER A 38 5.46 16.53 12.03
C SER A 38 4.21 15.83 12.54
N LYS A 39 3.93 15.88 13.85
CA LYS A 39 2.73 15.28 14.48
C LYS A 39 1.42 15.75 13.84
N ALA A 40 1.36 17.00 13.39
CA ALA A 40 0.15 17.60 12.80
C ALA A 40 -0.16 17.06 11.39
N GLN A 41 0.82 16.48 10.70
CA GLN A 41 0.69 15.97 9.34
C GLN A 41 0.96 14.45 9.25
N TYR A 42 1.08 13.78 10.41
CA TYR A 42 1.50 12.38 10.47
C TYR A 42 0.62 11.45 9.62
N ASP A 43 -0.70 11.54 9.74
CA ASP A 43 -1.63 10.69 8.99
C ASP A 43 -1.45 10.83 7.46
N THR A 44 -1.43 12.07 6.97
CA THR A 44 -1.20 12.36 5.54
C THR A 44 0.18 11.88 5.08
N SER A 45 1.20 12.06 5.92
CA SER A 45 2.58 11.67 5.60
C SER A 45 2.72 10.15 5.62
N ALA A 46 2.12 9.45 6.58
CA ALA A 46 2.08 7.99 6.64
C ALA A 46 1.43 7.39 5.39
N LYS A 47 0.29 7.92 4.95
CA LYS A 47 -0.40 7.50 3.72
C LYS A 47 0.46 7.71 2.47
N ARG A 48 1.12 8.87 2.36
CA ARG A 48 2.05 9.14 1.25
C ARG A 48 3.24 8.19 1.25
N LEU A 49 3.76 7.86 2.42
CA LEU A 49 4.86 6.95 2.57
C LEU A 49 4.45 5.52 2.18
N LEU A 50 3.34 5.02 2.71
CA LEU A 50 2.78 3.72 2.36
C LEU A 50 2.39 3.63 0.88
N GLY A 51 1.98 4.75 0.26
CA GLY A 51 1.62 4.81 -1.17
C GLY A 51 2.81 4.76 -2.14
N GLN A 52 4.06 4.76 -1.65
CA GLN A 52 5.24 4.57 -2.51
C GLN A 52 5.26 3.15 -3.07
N LYS A 53 5.39 3.01 -4.40
CA LYS A 53 5.37 1.68 -5.06
C LYS A 53 6.40 0.71 -4.50
N SER A 54 7.59 1.19 -4.11
CA SER A 54 8.61 0.36 -3.48
C SER A 54 8.14 -0.22 -2.14
N ILE A 55 7.45 0.58 -1.31
CA ILE A 55 6.90 0.12 -0.03
C ILE A 55 5.71 -0.83 -0.26
N LEU A 56 4.80 -0.47 -1.18
CA LEU A 56 3.68 -1.33 -1.55
C LEU A 56 4.14 -2.69 -2.06
N ALA A 57 5.22 -2.75 -2.85
CA ALA A 57 5.78 -4.00 -3.32
C ALA A 57 6.24 -4.91 -2.18
N HIS A 58 6.89 -4.36 -1.13
CA HIS A 58 7.25 -5.14 0.06
C HIS A 58 6.01 -5.64 0.84
N ILE A 59 4.94 -4.84 0.89
CA ILE A 59 3.67 -5.29 1.46
C ILE A 59 3.10 -6.44 0.63
N LEU A 60 3.01 -6.29 -0.69
CA LEU A 60 2.40 -7.27 -1.59
C LEU A 60 3.09 -8.63 -1.56
N VAL A 61 4.42 -8.70 -1.55
CA VAL A 61 5.16 -9.98 -1.51
C VAL A 61 4.95 -10.77 -0.23
N LYS A 62 4.49 -10.14 0.84
CA LYS A 62 4.23 -10.80 2.13
C LYS A 62 2.75 -11.05 2.39
N THR A 63 1.84 -10.34 1.70
CA THR A 63 0.41 -10.36 2.01
C THR A 63 -0.47 -10.91 0.90
N VAL A 64 -0.04 -10.86 -0.35
CA VAL A 64 -0.81 -11.27 -1.52
C VAL A 64 -0.21 -12.55 -2.11
N ASP A 65 -1.00 -13.62 -2.15
CA ASP A 65 -0.53 -14.97 -2.48
C ASP A 65 0.18 -15.04 -3.84
N GLU A 66 -0.30 -14.28 -4.82
CA GLU A 66 0.26 -14.23 -6.18
C GLU A 66 1.67 -13.65 -6.24
N PHE A 67 2.06 -12.85 -5.25
CA PHE A 67 3.38 -12.22 -5.19
C PHE A 67 4.34 -12.88 -4.20
N LYS A 68 3.89 -13.90 -3.45
CA LYS A 68 4.73 -14.60 -2.48
C LYS A 68 5.99 -15.17 -3.14
N GLY A 69 7.14 -14.88 -2.53
CA GLY A 69 8.45 -15.33 -3.01
C GLY A 69 9.01 -14.54 -4.20
N MET A 70 8.32 -13.53 -4.71
CA MET A 70 8.86 -12.64 -5.73
C MET A 70 9.79 -11.59 -5.09
N ASN A 71 10.72 -11.07 -5.90
CA ASN A 71 11.51 -9.92 -5.48
C ASN A 71 10.63 -8.66 -5.48
N PRO A 72 10.61 -7.83 -4.41
CA PRO A 72 9.83 -6.60 -4.39
C PRO A 72 10.07 -5.68 -5.59
N LYS A 73 11.30 -5.60 -6.11
CA LYS A 73 11.62 -4.80 -7.31
C LYS A 73 10.84 -5.24 -8.55
N ASP A 74 10.61 -6.55 -8.68
CA ASP A 74 9.83 -7.10 -9.78
C ASP A 74 8.33 -6.80 -9.64
N VAL A 75 7.84 -6.68 -8.40
CA VAL A 75 6.44 -6.39 -8.10
C VAL A 75 6.09 -4.92 -8.32
N VAL A 76 7.06 -4.00 -8.23
CA VAL A 76 6.86 -2.58 -8.55
C VAL A 76 6.23 -2.40 -9.93
N ASP A 77 6.69 -3.17 -10.92
CA ASP A 77 6.19 -3.10 -12.30
C ASP A 77 4.79 -3.68 -12.48
N CYS A 78 4.33 -4.49 -11.52
CA CYS A 78 2.97 -5.03 -11.50
C CYS A 78 1.93 -4.02 -10.99
N ILE A 79 2.36 -2.94 -10.30
CA ILE A 79 1.47 -1.90 -9.77
C ILE A 79 1.09 -0.95 -10.89
N GLU A 80 -0.20 -0.97 -11.28
CA GLU A 80 -0.72 -0.13 -12.36
C GLU A 80 -0.77 1.35 -11.96
N GLY A 81 -0.37 2.23 -12.88
CA GLY A 81 -0.48 3.67 -12.71
C GLY A 81 0.20 4.22 -11.45
N THR A 82 -0.36 5.26 -10.89
CA THR A 82 0.05 5.83 -9.60
C THR A 82 -1.01 5.46 -8.55
N PRO A 83 -0.62 4.85 -7.40
CA PRO A 83 -1.56 4.56 -6.32
C PRO A 83 -2.31 5.82 -5.88
N HIS A 84 -3.63 5.71 -5.75
CA HIS A 84 -4.46 6.83 -5.33
C HIS A 84 -4.43 6.94 -3.81
N ILE A 85 -4.00 8.10 -3.29
CA ILE A 85 -3.90 8.39 -1.85
C ILE A 85 -5.02 9.34 -1.47
N SER A 86 -5.92 8.86 -0.63
CA SER A 86 -7.01 9.53 0.11
C SER A 86 -7.54 10.87 -0.42
N THR A 87 -8.32 10.87 -1.50
CA THR A 87 -9.25 11.98 -1.80
C THR A 87 -10.33 11.60 -2.81
N VAL A 88 -10.44 10.33 -3.19
CA VAL A 88 -11.31 9.93 -4.29
C VAL A 88 -12.46 9.08 -3.74
N PRO A 89 -13.74 9.52 -3.81
CA PRO A 89 -14.89 8.74 -3.36
C PRO A 89 -15.16 7.53 -4.28
N VAL A 90 -15.65 6.42 -3.71
CA VAL A 90 -16.14 5.26 -4.46
C VAL A 90 -17.66 5.34 -4.52
N GLU A 91 -18.21 5.67 -5.69
CA GLU A 91 -19.66 5.63 -5.92
C GLU A 91 -20.12 4.27 -6.46
N PRO A 92 -21.33 3.80 -6.10
CA PRO A 92 -21.91 2.67 -6.80
C PRO A 92 -22.38 3.08 -8.20
N GLY A 93 -21.83 2.46 -9.20
CA GLY A 93 -22.45 2.23 -10.50
C GLY A 93 -22.45 3.33 -11.56
N LEU A 94 -22.41 4.63 -11.32
CA LEU A 94 -22.71 5.61 -12.38
C LEU A 94 -21.61 6.61 -12.75
N THR A 95 -20.58 6.80 -11.96
CA THR A 95 -19.56 7.83 -12.18
C THR A 95 -18.14 7.32 -12.38
N ASN A 96 -17.95 6.01 -12.37
CA ASN A 96 -16.64 5.37 -12.55
C ASN A 96 -16.33 5.04 -14.01
N ALA A 97 -16.83 5.83 -14.96
CA ALA A 97 -16.45 5.67 -16.35
C ALA A 97 -14.93 5.78 -16.47
N ALA A 98 -14.29 4.69 -16.92
CA ALA A 98 -12.88 4.63 -17.21
C ALA A 98 -12.53 5.73 -18.21
N SER A 99 -11.81 6.76 -17.78
CA SER A 99 -11.21 7.71 -18.71
C SER A 99 -9.82 7.18 -19.07
N GLU A 100 -9.65 6.73 -20.30
CA GLU A 100 -8.34 6.42 -20.85
C GLU A 100 -7.63 7.73 -21.21
N LYS A 101 -6.48 7.98 -20.60
CA LYS A 101 -5.55 9.01 -21.02
C LYS A 101 -4.20 8.36 -21.27
N ASN A 102 -3.73 8.37 -22.51
CA ASN A 102 -2.46 7.80 -22.96
C ASN A 102 -2.28 6.28 -22.80
N GLY A 103 -3.36 5.48 -22.93
CA GLY A 103 -3.28 4.02 -22.80
C GLY A 103 -3.13 3.50 -21.36
N GLU A 104 -3.05 4.39 -20.37
CA GLU A 104 -3.18 4.05 -18.96
C GLU A 104 -4.65 4.22 -18.54
N ARG A 105 -5.25 3.17 -18.00
CA ARG A 105 -6.55 3.27 -17.35
C ARG A 105 -6.41 4.20 -16.15
N LEU A 106 -6.79 5.45 -16.31
CA LEU A 106 -7.09 6.33 -15.19
C LEU A 106 -8.41 5.83 -14.59
N VAL A 107 -8.32 4.90 -13.67
CA VAL A 107 -9.45 4.53 -12.85
C VAL A 107 -9.67 5.69 -11.90
N GLY A 108 -10.62 6.56 -12.22
CA GLY A 108 -11.15 7.51 -11.28
C GLY A 108 -11.91 6.74 -10.21
N PHE A 109 -11.18 6.25 -9.19
CA PHE A 109 -11.83 5.84 -7.96
C PHE A 109 -12.31 7.12 -7.28
N ASN A 110 -13.60 7.33 -7.28
CA ASN A 110 -14.20 8.18 -6.30
C ASN A 110 -14.09 7.39 -4.99
N THR A 111 -13.11 7.66 -4.13
CA THR A 111 -12.91 6.94 -2.87
C THR A 111 -13.94 7.34 -1.80
N GLU A 112 -14.80 8.29 -2.11
CA GLU A 112 -15.91 8.73 -1.27
C GLU A 112 -17.21 8.22 -1.88
N ASN A 113 -17.89 7.34 -1.18
CA ASN A 113 -19.18 6.81 -1.60
C ASN A 113 -20.28 7.46 -0.76
N GLU A 114 -21.03 8.39 -1.37
CA GLU A 114 -22.29 8.86 -0.82
C GLU A 114 -23.41 7.93 -1.28
N GLU A 115 -23.71 6.90 -0.52
CA GLU A 115 -25.05 6.34 -0.62
C GLU A 115 -26.04 7.27 0.07
N ILE A 116 -27.20 7.45 -0.54
CA ILE A 116 -28.33 8.18 0.07
C ILE A 116 -28.64 7.48 1.40
N ASN A 117 -28.21 8.10 2.52
CA ASN A 117 -28.32 7.66 3.91
C ASN A 117 -27.21 6.78 4.52
N GLU A 118 -26.11 6.43 3.85
CA GLU A 118 -25.07 5.55 4.42
C GLU A 118 -23.73 6.21 4.77
N GLY A 119 -23.58 7.49 4.51
CA GLY A 119 -22.32 8.21 4.80
C GLY A 119 -21.17 7.85 3.86
N LEU A 120 -20.16 8.68 3.90
CA LEU A 120 -19.01 8.67 3.02
C LEU A 120 -17.98 7.62 3.47
N VAL A 121 -17.64 6.66 2.60
CA VAL A 121 -16.52 5.71 2.81
C VAL A 121 -15.29 6.24 2.11
N ARG A 122 -14.22 6.49 2.88
CA ARG A 122 -12.92 6.91 2.36
C ARG A 122 -11.92 5.78 2.51
N PHE A 123 -11.23 5.48 1.40
CA PHE A 123 -10.12 4.54 1.39
C PHE A 123 -8.80 5.31 1.41
N ASP A 124 -7.83 4.80 2.16
CA ASP A 124 -6.54 5.48 2.30
C ASP A 124 -5.69 5.36 1.03
N ILE A 125 -5.49 4.16 0.53
CA ILE A 125 -4.70 3.90 -0.68
C ILE A 125 -5.38 2.78 -1.47
N VAL A 126 -5.79 3.06 -2.72
CA VAL A 126 -6.39 2.04 -3.61
C VAL A 126 -5.65 2.03 -4.94
N PHE A 127 -5.35 0.84 -5.44
CA PHE A 127 -4.69 0.66 -6.73
C PHE A 127 -4.97 -0.72 -7.31
N TYR A 128 -4.68 -0.88 -8.58
CA TYR A 128 -4.70 -2.18 -9.25
C TYR A 128 -3.30 -2.75 -9.35
N VAL A 129 -3.20 -4.06 -9.27
CA VAL A 129 -2.01 -4.80 -9.66
C VAL A 129 -2.37 -5.77 -10.77
N ARG A 130 -1.44 -5.94 -11.71
CA ARG A 130 -1.58 -6.86 -12.83
C ARG A 130 -0.45 -7.86 -12.78
N MET A 131 -0.80 -9.13 -12.91
CA MET A 131 0.20 -10.18 -13.03
C MET A 131 1.01 -10.01 -14.32
N ARG A 132 2.27 -10.47 -14.33
CA ARG A 132 3.16 -10.36 -15.50
C ARG A 132 2.63 -11.02 -16.77
N ASP A 133 1.82 -12.06 -16.62
CA ASP A 133 1.12 -12.72 -17.73
C ASP A 133 -0.05 -11.89 -18.28
N GLY A 134 -0.42 -10.81 -17.61
CA GLY A 134 -1.50 -9.90 -17.97
C GLY A 134 -2.91 -10.46 -17.82
N LEU A 135 -3.03 -11.72 -17.33
CA LEU A 135 -4.33 -12.43 -17.27
C LEU A 135 -5.16 -12.06 -16.05
N SER A 136 -4.52 -11.67 -14.95
CA SER A 136 -5.20 -11.38 -13.68
C SER A 136 -4.98 -9.93 -13.25
N GLN A 137 -6.05 -9.29 -12.82
CA GLN A 137 -6.02 -7.97 -12.20
C GLN A 137 -6.65 -8.05 -10.82
N ILE A 138 -5.97 -7.51 -9.82
CA ILE A 138 -6.36 -7.55 -8.42
C ILE A 138 -6.52 -6.12 -7.94
N ILE A 139 -7.55 -5.86 -7.13
CA ILE A 139 -7.76 -4.57 -6.47
C ILE A 139 -7.13 -4.64 -5.09
N ILE A 140 -6.25 -3.70 -4.79
CA ILE A 140 -5.59 -3.60 -3.50
C ILE A 140 -6.04 -2.31 -2.80
N ASN A 141 -6.43 -2.43 -1.55
CA ASN A 141 -6.64 -1.33 -0.63
C ASN A 141 -5.68 -1.46 0.55
N VAL A 142 -4.99 -0.38 0.91
CA VAL A 142 -4.14 -0.32 2.11
C VAL A 142 -4.65 0.79 3.01
N GLU A 143 -4.97 0.43 4.25
CA GLU A 143 -5.48 1.32 5.29
C GLU A 143 -4.42 1.48 6.40
N ALA A 144 -4.15 2.73 6.79
CA ALA A 144 -3.27 3.05 7.90
C ALA A 144 -4.09 3.42 9.14
N GLN A 145 -4.07 2.58 10.18
CA GLN A 145 -4.80 2.79 11.42
C GLN A 145 -3.82 3.04 12.56
N LYS A 146 -3.78 4.28 13.07
CA LYS A 146 -2.82 4.66 14.11
C LYS A 146 -3.16 4.07 15.47
N ASP A 147 -4.42 4.17 15.88
CA ASP A 147 -4.89 3.73 17.18
C ASP A 147 -6.18 2.93 17.03
N GLU A 148 -6.43 1.99 17.93
CA GLU A 148 -7.66 1.21 17.94
C GLU A 148 -8.88 2.12 18.17
N PRO A 149 -9.92 2.04 17.31
CA PRO A 149 -11.09 2.90 17.43
C PRO A 149 -11.92 2.51 18.68
N LYS A 150 -12.39 3.51 19.45
CA LYS A 150 -13.18 3.29 20.67
C LYS A 150 -14.66 2.99 20.42
N GLY A 151 -15.15 3.20 19.20
CA GLY A 151 -16.59 3.15 18.89
C GLY A 151 -17.03 1.94 18.08
N TYR A 152 -16.09 1.17 17.54
CA TYR A 152 -16.37 0.00 16.70
C TYR A 152 -15.15 -0.91 16.60
N GLU A 153 -15.39 -2.16 16.25
CA GLU A 153 -14.34 -3.15 15.99
C GLU A 153 -13.74 -2.94 14.59
N ILE A 154 -12.42 -2.84 14.51
CA ILE A 154 -11.71 -2.56 13.26
C ILE A 154 -11.94 -3.63 12.19
N LEU A 155 -12.07 -4.90 12.59
CA LEU A 155 -12.35 -6.00 11.66
C LEU A 155 -13.73 -5.84 11.00
N ASN A 156 -14.74 -5.38 11.73
CA ASN A 156 -16.07 -5.13 11.16
C ASN A 156 -16.00 -4.02 10.09
N ARG A 157 -15.23 -2.97 10.33
CA ARG A 157 -14.96 -1.93 9.34
C ARG A 157 -14.23 -2.50 8.12
N ALA A 158 -13.23 -3.35 8.32
CA ALA A 158 -12.49 -3.98 7.23
C ALA A 158 -13.40 -4.86 6.34
N ILE A 159 -14.29 -5.64 6.96
CA ILE A 159 -15.30 -6.45 6.23
C ILE A 159 -16.21 -5.53 5.40
N PHE A 160 -16.72 -4.45 5.98
CA PHE A 160 -17.56 -3.49 5.26
C PHE A 160 -16.82 -2.86 4.08
N TYR A 161 -15.57 -2.45 4.26
CA TYR A 161 -14.76 -1.81 3.23
C TYR A 161 -14.47 -2.76 2.06
N VAL A 162 -14.03 -4.00 2.34
CA VAL A 162 -13.73 -4.98 1.27
C VAL A 162 -15.01 -5.36 0.50
N SER A 163 -16.15 -5.49 1.19
CA SER A 163 -17.45 -5.76 0.56
C SER A 163 -17.86 -4.60 -0.36
N ARG A 164 -17.59 -3.37 0.04
CA ARG A 164 -17.84 -2.17 -0.78
C ARG A 164 -16.96 -2.16 -2.04
N LEU A 165 -15.69 -2.51 -1.94
CA LEU A 165 -14.80 -2.62 -3.09
C LEU A 165 -15.24 -3.71 -4.07
N ILE A 166 -15.76 -4.83 -3.57
CA ILE A 166 -16.34 -5.90 -4.41
C ILE A 166 -17.59 -5.39 -5.13
N SER A 167 -18.54 -4.81 -4.40
CA SER A 167 -19.81 -4.34 -4.98
C SER A 167 -19.64 -3.20 -5.98
N SER A 168 -18.65 -2.31 -5.76
CA SER A 168 -18.36 -1.17 -6.61
C SER A 168 -17.75 -1.53 -7.98
N GLN A 169 -17.40 -2.79 -8.21
CA GLN A 169 -16.87 -3.25 -9.48
C GLN A 169 -17.93 -3.33 -10.59
N LYS A 170 -19.22 -3.47 -10.20
CA LYS A 170 -20.32 -3.48 -11.17
C LYS A 170 -20.34 -2.16 -11.94
N GLU A 171 -20.57 -2.23 -13.26
CA GLU A 171 -20.57 -1.12 -14.22
C GLU A 171 -19.19 -0.42 -14.38
N ARG A 172 -18.18 -0.84 -13.61
CA ARG A 172 -16.81 -0.34 -13.73
C ARG A 172 -15.86 -1.40 -14.29
N ASP A 173 -15.84 -2.56 -13.66
CA ASP A 173 -14.94 -3.67 -14.01
C ASP A 173 -15.66 -4.80 -14.74
N PHE A 174 -16.97 -4.91 -14.56
CA PHE A 174 -17.84 -5.82 -15.30
C PHE A 174 -19.24 -5.20 -15.49
N GLU A 175 -19.94 -5.63 -16.53
CA GLU A 175 -21.26 -5.13 -16.91
C GLU A 175 -22.32 -6.22 -16.80
N ASN A 176 -23.58 -5.81 -16.68
CA ASN A 176 -24.74 -6.69 -16.66
C ASN A 176 -24.66 -7.78 -15.58
N SER A 177 -24.65 -9.05 -15.97
CA SER A 177 -24.60 -10.23 -15.09
C SER A 177 -23.30 -11.03 -15.23
N SER A 178 -22.22 -10.39 -15.69
CA SER A 178 -20.89 -11.01 -15.83
C SER A 178 -20.17 -11.13 -14.47
N TYR A 179 -20.83 -11.74 -13.48
CA TYR A 179 -20.29 -11.88 -12.13
C TYR A 179 -19.00 -12.72 -12.05
N ASP A 180 -18.70 -13.51 -13.06
CA ASP A 180 -17.45 -14.28 -13.14
C ASP A 180 -16.24 -13.38 -13.43
N ASP A 181 -16.47 -12.14 -13.87
CA ASP A 181 -15.45 -11.14 -14.14
C ASP A 181 -15.09 -10.30 -12.89
N ILE A 182 -15.71 -10.57 -11.74
CA ILE A 182 -15.39 -9.92 -10.46
C ILE A 182 -13.91 -10.16 -10.14
N LYS A 183 -13.16 -9.07 -9.97
CA LYS A 183 -11.77 -9.11 -9.57
C LYS A 183 -11.64 -9.40 -8.07
N ARG A 184 -10.59 -10.12 -7.73
CA ARG A 184 -10.18 -10.36 -6.35
C ARG A 184 -9.81 -9.05 -5.67
N VAL A 185 -10.19 -8.90 -4.41
CA VAL A 185 -9.89 -7.71 -3.58
C VAL A 185 -9.08 -8.13 -2.38
N TYR A 186 -7.98 -7.44 -2.15
CA TYR A 186 -7.22 -7.48 -0.90
C TYR A 186 -7.37 -6.14 -0.17
N SER A 187 -7.85 -6.18 1.05
CA SER A 187 -7.92 -5.03 1.96
C SER A 187 -6.91 -5.24 3.09
N ILE A 188 -5.81 -4.46 3.06
CA ILE A 188 -4.66 -4.62 3.95
C ILE A 188 -4.69 -3.50 4.99
N TRP A 189 -4.80 -3.85 6.25
CA TRP A 189 -4.93 -2.94 7.40
C TRP A 189 -3.64 -2.92 8.19
N VAL A 190 -2.93 -1.80 8.15
CA VAL A 190 -1.71 -1.57 8.92
C VAL A 190 -2.09 -0.88 10.23
N CYS A 191 -2.21 -1.67 11.30
CA CYS A 191 -2.64 -1.23 12.63
C CYS A 191 -1.40 -0.96 13.49
N MET A 192 -1.18 0.29 13.87
CA MET A 192 -0.05 0.71 14.68
C MET A 192 -0.38 0.68 16.18
N ASN A 193 0.66 0.79 17.01
CA ASN A 193 0.56 0.83 18.48
C ASN A 193 -0.08 -0.40 19.13
N MET A 194 0.00 -1.54 18.44
CA MET A 194 -0.48 -2.82 18.99
C MET A 194 0.42 -3.30 20.12
N GLU A 195 -0.10 -4.19 20.98
CA GLU A 195 0.68 -4.82 22.05
C GLU A 195 1.75 -5.74 21.49
N GLU A 196 1.41 -6.50 20.43
CA GLU A 196 2.30 -7.46 19.77
C GLU A 196 2.24 -7.31 18.25
N SER A 197 3.37 -7.63 17.59
CA SER A 197 3.42 -7.75 16.12
C SER A 197 2.67 -8.99 15.68
N SER A 198 1.73 -8.82 14.76
CA SER A 198 0.86 -9.90 14.29
C SER A 198 0.45 -9.72 12.84
N MET A 199 0.15 -10.82 12.16
CA MET A 199 -0.46 -10.80 10.82
C MET A 199 -1.51 -11.89 10.72
N SER A 200 -2.72 -11.53 10.29
CA SER A 200 -3.84 -12.45 10.12
C SER A 200 -4.47 -12.28 8.74
N HIS A 201 -4.84 -13.38 8.11
CA HIS A 201 -5.59 -13.42 6.86
C HIS A 201 -7.02 -13.88 7.11
N VAL A 202 -7.99 -13.02 6.80
CA VAL A 202 -9.43 -13.31 6.89
C VAL A 202 -9.97 -13.43 5.47
N HIS A 203 -10.61 -14.55 5.17
CA HIS A 203 -11.12 -14.90 3.84
C HIS A 203 -12.38 -15.76 3.94
N LEU A 204 -13.08 -15.94 2.81
CA LEU A 204 -14.26 -16.78 2.75
C LEU A 204 -13.90 -18.27 2.69
N THR A 205 -14.64 -19.07 3.43
CA THR A 205 -14.55 -20.54 3.39
C THR A 205 -15.91 -21.15 3.14
N LYS A 206 -15.95 -22.37 2.59
CA LYS A 206 -17.18 -23.16 2.39
C LYS A 206 -17.20 -24.33 3.38
N GLU A 207 -18.32 -24.53 4.04
CA GLU A 207 -18.61 -25.71 4.84
C GLU A 207 -19.81 -26.46 4.22
N ASP A 208 -19.66 -27.76 4.01
CA ASP A 208 -20.75 -28.63 3.52
C ASP A 208 -21.58 -29.12 4.72
N LEU A 209 -22.77 -28.58 4.89
CA LEU A 209 -23.69 -28.94 6.00
C LEU A 209 -24.44 -30.23 5.73
N ILE A 210 -24.84 -30.50 4.47
CA ILE A 210 -25.55 -31.72 4.04
C ILE A 210 -25.06 -32.09 2.64
N GLY A 211 -24.43 -33.25 2.52
CA GLY A 211 -23.89 -33.72 1.26
C GLY A 211 -22.76 -32.82 0.76
N SER A 212 -22.13 -33.15 -0.35
CA SER A 212 -21.07 -32.36 -0.95
C SER A 212 -21.44 -32.04 -2.40
N TYR A 213 -21.44 -30.75 -2.74
CA TYR A 213 -21.63 -30.27 -4.10
C TYR A 213 -20.57 -29.23 -4.45
N GLN A 214 -19.96 -29.38 -5.60
CA GLN A 214 -18.98 -28.38 -6.10
C GLN A 214 -19.71 -27.22 -6.78
N TRP A 215 -20.04 -26.21 -5.98
CA TRP A 215 -20.49 -24.93 -6.52
C TRP A 215 -19.35 -24.30 -7.33
N LYS A 216 -19.65 -23.96 -8.59
CA LYS A 216 -18.71 -23.21 -9.41
C LYS A 216 -18.65 -21.77 -8.90
N GLY A 217 -17.47 -21.20 -8.88
CA GLY A 217 -17.22 -19.83 -8.43
C GLY A 217 -15.87 -19.71 -7.73
N ASN A 218 -15.55 -18.50 -7.31
CA ASN A 218 -14.30 -18.20 -6.66
C ASN A 218 -14.57 -17.71 -5.23
N LEU A 219 -14.11 -18.45 -4.22
CA LEU A 219 -14.18 -18.02 -2.81
C LEU A 219 -13.10 -17.02 -2.44
N ASP A 220 -12.11 -16.86 -3.31
CA ASP A 220 -10.93 -16.03 -3.12
C ASP A 220 -11.16 -14.55 -3.50
N LEU A 221 -12.41 -14.15 -3.69
CA LEU A 221 -12.73 -12.77 -4.10
C LEU A 221 -12.52 -11.75 -2.98
N LEU A 222 -12.66 -12.18 -1.71
CA LEU A 222 -12.60 -11.33 -0.54
C LEU A 222 -11.43 -11.75 0.35
N ASN A 223 -10.45 -10.85 0.50
CA ASN A 223 -9.28 -11.07 1.33
C ASN A 223 -9.02 -9.84 2.21
N ILE A 224 -8.89 -10.04 3.52
CA ILE A 224 -8.53 -9.01 4.48
C ILE A 224 -7.25 -9.44 5.18
N ILE A 225 -6.24 -8.58 5.15
CA ILE A 225 -5.00 -8.79 5.90
C ILE A 225 -4.98 -7.78 7.05
N MET A 226 -4.96 -8.30 8.28
CA MET A 226 -4.79 -7.48 9.49
C MET A 226 -3.33 -7.57 9.91
N LEU A 227 -2.59 -6.46 9.80
CA LEU A 227 -1.17 -6.36 10.12
C LEU A 227 -1.01 -5.48 11.36
N GLY A 228 -0.73 -6.06 12.50
CA GLY A 228 -0.47 -5.38 13.76
C GLY A 228 1.01 -5.04 13.92
N LEU A 229 1.33 -3.76 14.13
CA LEU A 229 2.69 -3.28 14.41
C LEU A 229 2.82 -2.95 15.91
N ALA A 230 3.67 -3.69 16.60
CA ALA A 230 4.00 -3.38 17.98
C ALA A 230 4.76 -2.05 18.09
N LYS A 231 4.71 -1.43 19.29
CA LYS A 231 5.45 -0.19 19.56
C LYS A 231 6.96 -0.37 19.43
N ASN A 232 7.46 -1.53 19.89
CA ASN A 232 8.87 -1.89 19.76
C ASN A 232 9.10 -2.59 18.42
N LEU A 233 10.16 -2.21 17.72
CA LEU A 233 10.54 -2.90 16.49
C LEU A 233 10.95 -4.34 16.80
N PRO A 234 10.43 -5.34 16.05
CA PRO A 234 10.91 -6.71 16.16
C PRO A 234 12.37 -6.81 15.68
N GLU A 235 13.04 -7.90 16.05
CA GLU A 235 14.33 -8.23 15.47
C GLU A 235 14.21 -8.45 13.96
N HIS A 236 15.32 -8.23 13.24
CA HIS A 236 15.36 -8.42 11.80
C HIS A 236 15.48 -9.93 11.50
N ASP A 237 14.35 -10.56 11.25
CA ASP A 237 14.25 -11.93 10.78
C ASP A 237 13.24 -12.04 9.63
N GLU A 238 13.22 -13.19 8.95
CA GLU A 238 12.36 -13.44 7.80
C GLU A 238 10.87 -13.36 8.14
N THR A 239 10.48 -13.74 9.37
CA THR A 239 9.10 -13.78 9.85
C THR A 239 8.56 -12.37 10.04
N TYR A 240 9.36 -11.49 10.67
CA TYR A 240 8.96 -10.13 11.03
C TYR A 240 9.53 -9.05 10.11
N GLU A 241 10.10 -9.42 8.97
CA GLU A 241 10.71 -8.48 8.01
C GLU A 241 9.77 -7.33 7.64
N LEU A 242 8.50 -7.63 7.27
CA LEU A 242 7.52 -6.61 6.92
C LEU A 242 7.16 -5.73 8.12
N HIS A 243 6.98 -6.32 9.33
CA HIS A 243 6.68 -5.58 10.55
C HIS A 243 7.82 -4.63 10.91
N ARG A 244 9.06 -5.07 10.76
CA ARG A 244 10.24 -4.26 11.01
C ARG A 244 10.35 -3.09 10.02
N LEU A 245 10.14 -3.33 8.72
CA LEU A 245 10.13 -2.29 7.71
C LEU A 245 9.07 -1.23 8.00
N LEU A 246 7.81 -1.65 8.14
CA LEU A 246 6.70 -0.74 8.36
C LEU A 246 6.77 -0.08 9.72
N GLY A 247 7.17 -0.82 10.75
CA GLY A 247 7.39 -0.29 12.10
C GLY A 247 8.46 0.80 12.12
N ALA A 248 9.59 0.61 11.43
CA ALA A 248 10.63 1.63 11.32
C ALA A 248 10.13 2.87 10.55
N LEU A 249 9.48 2.66 9.40
CA LEU A 249 8.94 3.75 8.58
C LEU A 249 7.92 4.61 9.33
N LEU A 250 7.00 3.97 10.04
CA LEU A 250 5.85 4.60 10.72
C LEU A 250 6.14 4.96 12.18
N SER A 251 7.30 4.61 12.74
CA SER A 251 7.68 4.98 14.10
C SER A 251 7.64 6.50 14.31
N GLN A 252 7.14 6.94 15.45
CA GLN A 252 7.24 8.33 15.91
C GLN A 252 8.40 8.54 16.91
N GLU A 253 9.08 7.47 17.31
CA GLU A 253 10.17 7.49 18.29
C GLU A 253 11.54 7.49 17.63
N LEU A 254 11.66 6.86 16.45
CA LEU A 254 12.91 6.85 15.68
C LEU A 254 13.16 8.17 14.99
N THR A 255 14.40 8.64 15.06
CA THR A 255 14.86 9.76 14.27
C THR A 255 14.89 9.44 12.77
N ILE A 256 14.90 10.47 11.93
CA ILE A 256 14.97 10.29 10.47
C ILE A 256 16.21 9.49 10.07
N ASP A 257 17.36 9.77 10.70
CA ASP A 257 18.61 9.09 10.39
C ASP A 257 18.58 7.62 10.78
N GLU A 258 17.96 7.26 11.91
CA GLU A 258 17.74 5.87 12.30
C GLU A 258 16.82 5.13 11.30
N LYS A 259 15.70 5.74 10.91
CA LYS A 259 14.80 5.18 9.88
C LYS A 259 15.54 4.94 8.56
N LEU A 260 16.25 5.94 8.07
CA LEU A 260 16.99 5.84 6.80
C LEU A 260 18.12 4.80 6.88
N ASN A 261 18.76 4.65 8.05
CA ASN A 261 19.80 3.65 8.27
C ASN A 261 19.21 2.23 8.23
N ILE A 262 18.07 1.99 8.87
CA ILE A 262 17.37 0.69 8.82
C ILE A 262 16.97 0.37 7.37
N ILE A 263 16.29 1.30 6.69
CA ILE A 263 15.80 1.09 5.32
C ILE A 263 16.95 0.83 4.35
N GLY A 264 18.01 1.65 4.40
CA GLY A 264 19.13 1.54 3.48
C GLY A 264 20.06 0.36 3.71
N ASN A 265 20.13 -0.17 4.93
CA ASN A 265 21.00 -1.31 5.25
C ASN A 265 20.28 -2.66 5.21
N GLU A 266 19.02 -2.70 5.57
CA GLU A 266 18.26 -3.94 5.72
C GLU A 266 17.36 -4.23 4.52
N TYR A 267 16.95 -3.19 3.77
CA TYR A 267 16.03 -3.31 2.63
C TYR A 267 16.65 -2.68 1.39
N ASP A 268 16.40 -3.29 0.26
CA ASP A 268 16.92 -2.83 -1.04
C ASP A 268 15.93 -1.83 -1.70
N ILE A 269 15.69 -0.69 -1.02
CA ILE A 269 14.71 0.36 -1.39
C ILE A 269 15.41 1.69 -1.74
#